data_b8cef92b0b3523f3e6392008bddb92fa
#
_entry.id   b8cef92b0b3523f3e6392008bddb92fa
#
_cell.length_a   1.000
_cell.length_b   1.000
_cell.length_c   1.000
_cell.angle_alpha   90.00
_cell.angle_beta   90.00
_cell.angle_gamma   90.00
#
_symmetry.space_group_name_H-M   'P 1'
#
loop_
_entity.id
_entity.type
_entity.pdbx_description
1 polymer ?
#
loop_
_entity_poly.entity_id
_entity_poly.type
_entity_poly.pdbx_seq_one_letter_code
_entity_poly.pdbx_strand_id
1 'polypeptide(L)' 'MPEIRLIDADGTQKGVVGTPEAMSMAEEADLDLVEVAPEAKPPVCRIMDYGKYRFDKEKKAKEAPAEEPEA' A
#
# COMPACT_ATOMS: atom_id res chain seq x y z
N MET A 1 10.09 -17.79 -8.14
CA MET A 1 9.10 -17.38 -7.15
C MET A 1 8.99 -15.88 -7.13
N PRO A 2 7.81 -15.36 -7.13
CA PRO A 2 7.68 -13.92 -7.09
C PRO A 2 8.15 -13.34 -5.76
N GLU A 3 8.91 -12.28 -5.87
CA GLU A 3 9.41 -11.58 -4.70
C GLU A 3 9.00 -10.14 -4.79
N ILE A 4 8.83 -9.52 -3.64
CA ILE A 4 8.46 -8.12 -3.60
C ILE A 4 9.29 -7.43 -2.53
N ARG A 5 9.36 -6.12 -2.65
CA ARG A 5 9.99 -5.32 -1.62
C ARG A 5 8.89 -4.89 -0.66
N LEU A 6 9.06 -5.20 0.61
CA LEU A 6 8.01 -5.00 1.58
C LEU A 6 8.30 -3.82 2.46
N ILE A 7 7.30 -2.99 2.67
CA ILE A 7 7.35 -1.87 3.60
C ILE A 7 6.30 -2.11 4.65
N ASP A 8 6.71 -2.06 5.91
CA ASP A 8 5.79 -2.31 7.02
C ASP A 8 4.82 -1.14 7.18
N ALA A 9 3.84 -1.35 8.03
CA ALA A 9 2.80 -0.35 8.25
C ALA A 9 3.36 0.94 8.80
N ASP A 10 4.43 0.84 9.58
CA ASP A 10 5.03 2.05 10.15
C ASP A 10 6.06 2.68 9.20
N GLY A 11 6.23 2.16 8.01
CA GLY A 11 7.17 2.70 7.06
C GLY A 11 8.52 2.03 7.07
N THR A 12 8.71 1.04 7.93
CA THR A 12 9.98 0.34 8.00
C THR A 12 10.16 -0.54 6.78
N GLN A 13 11.31 -0.44 6.14
CA GLN A 13 11.59 -1.27 4.98
C GLN A 13 12.05 -2.64 5.44
N LYS A 14 11.32 -3.65 5.05
CA LYS A 14 11.66 -5.03 5.41
C LYS A 14 12.55 -5.69 4.38
N GLY A 15 12.73 -5.04 3.22
CA GLY A 15 13.55 -5.62 2.18
C GLY A 15 12.75 -6.52 1.27
N VAL A 16 13.45 -7.37 0.55
CA VAL A 16 12.83 -8.25 -0.43
C VAL A 16 12.40 -9.54 0.27
N VAL A 17 11.12 -9.86 0.18
CA VAL A 17 10.58 -11.09 0.75
C VAL A 17 9.68 -11.74 -0.27
N GLY A 18 9.35 -13.01 -0.06
CA GLY A 18 8.42 -13.70 -0.93
C GLY A 18 7.01 -13.18 -0.74
N THR A 19 6.24 -13.21 -1.82
CA THR A 19 4.86 -12.73 -1.76
C THR A 19 4.04 -13.43 -0.69
N PRO A 20 4.10 -14.77 -0.57
CA PRO A 20 3.32 -15.43 0.49
C PRO A 20 3.74 -14.97 1.87
N GLU A 21 5.02 -14.75 2.05
CA GLU A 21 5.52 -14.31 3.35
C GLU A 21 5.00 -12.91 3.66
N ALA A 22 5.02 -12.03 2.66
CA ALA A 22 4.51 -10.67 2.85
C ALA A 22 3.03 -10.69 3.20
N MET A 23 2.27 -11.55 2.55
CA MET A 23 0.85 -11.64 2.84
C MET A 23 0.61 -12.13 4.26
N SER A 24 1.43 -13.08 4.70
CA SER A 24 1.33 -13.57 6.06
C SER A 24 1.59 -12.46 7.06
N MET A 25 2.58 -11.65 6.79
CA MET A 25 2.91 -10.55 7.68
C MET A 25 1.77 -9.55 7.75
N ALA A 26 1.14 -9.29 6.62
CA ALA A 26 0.00 -8.38 6.60
C ALA A 26 -1.15 -8.93 7.42
N GLU A 27 -1.39 -10.23 7.31
CA GLU A 27 -2.45 -10.87 8.05
C GLU A 27 -2.20 -10.81 9.55
N GLU A 28 -0.95 -11.01 9.94
CA GLU A 28 -0.61 -10.96 11.35
C GLU A 28 -0.83 -9.58 11.92
N ALA A 29 -0.64 -8.55 11.11
CA ALA A 29 -0.88 -7.19 11.52
C ALA A 29 -2.35 -6.81 11.39
N ASP A 30 -3.18 -7.72 10.88
CA ASP A 30 -4.60 -7.48 10.66
C ASP A 30 -4.77 -6.33 9.67
N LEU A 31 -3.89 -6.27 8.69
CA LEU A 31 -3.92 -5.25 7.66
C LEU A 31 -3.84 -5.94 6.30
N ASP A 32 -3.76 -5.14 5.27
CA ASP A 32 -3.72 -5.65 3.91
C ASP A 32 -2.37 -5.36 3.28
N LEU A 33 -2.04 -6.13 2.27
CA LEU A 33 -0.83 -5.92 1.50
C LEU A 33 -1.21 -5.19 0.23
N VAL A 34 -0.70 -3.98 0.06
CA VAL A 34 -1.06 -3.13 -1.07
C VAL A 34 0.17 -2.88 -1.92
N GLU A 35 0.03 -3.10 -3.22
CA GLU A 35 1.12 -2.86 -4.16
C GLU A 35 1.17 -1.39 -4.47
N VAL A 36 2.23 -0.72 -4.02
CA VAL A 36 2.32 0.73 -4.19
C VAL A 36 3.20 1.13 -5.37
N ALA A 37 4.07 0.24 -5.82
CA ALA A 37 4.91 0.53 -6.97
C ALA A 37 5.04 -0.74 -7.81
N PRO A 38 4.01 -1.08 -8.60
CA PRO A 38 4.05 -2.32 -9.36
C PRO A 38 5.10 -2.32 -10.45
N GLU A 39 5.53 -1.15 -10.87
CA GLU A 39 6.51 -1.07 -11.94
C GLU A 39 7.94 -1.29 -11.46
N ALA A 40 8.15 -1.24 -10.16
CA ALA A 40 9.47 -1.48 -9.63
C ALA A 40 9.83 -2.95 -9.77
N LYS A 41 11.12 -3.22 -9.75
CA LYS A 41 11.61 -4.60 -9.86
C LYS A 41 12.58 -4.86 -8.76
N PRO A 42 12.17 -5.58 -7.75
CA PRO A 42 10.84 -6.21 -7.59
C PRO A 42 9.79 -5.17 -7.23
N PRO A 43 8.53 -5.51 -7.42
CA PRO A 43 7.46 -4.58 -7.07
C PRO A 43 7.50 -4.23 -5.59
N VAL A 44 7.10 -3.02 -5.28
CA VAL A 44 7.09 -2.57 -3.89
C VAL A 44 5.67 -2.67 -3.36
N CYS A 45 5.53 -3.37 -2.25
CA CYS A 45 4.25 -3.51 -1.59
C CYS A 45 4.36 -2.98 -0.16
N ARG A 46 3.26 -2.52 0.37
CA ARG A 46 3.25 -1.95 1.70
C ARG A 46 2.09 -2.53 2.48
N ILE A 47 2.33 -2.79 3.76
CA ILE A 47 1.28 -3.27 4.64
C ILE A 47 0.52 -2.06 5.14
N MET A 48 -0.76 -2.01 4.87
CA MET A 48 -1.60 -0.90 5.31
C MET A 48 -3.05 -1.32 5.26
N ASP A 49 -3.91 -0.52 5.88
CA ASP A 49 -5.33 -0.76 5.83
C ASP A 49 -5.84 -0.33 4.47
N TYR A 50 -6.14 -1.30 3.62
CA TYR A 50 -6.54 -1.01 2.24
C TYR A 50 -7.82 -0.19 2.20
N GLY A 51 -8.73 -0.47 3.11
CA GLY A 51 -9.97 0.29 3.15
C GLY A 51 -9.72 1.75 3.40
N LYS A 52 -8.84 2.04 4.35
CA LYS A 52 -8.52 3.42 4.65
C LYS A 52 -7.74 4.06 3.50
N TYR A 53 -6.83 3.29 2.92
CA TYR A 53 -6.04 3.79 1.80
C TYR A 53 -6.95 4.16 0.63
N ARG A 54 -7.90 3.28 0.33
CA ARG A 54 -8.82 3.51 -0.76
C ARG A 54 -9.72 4.70 -0.47
N PHE A 55 -10.17 4.81 0.76
CA PHE A 55 -11.03 5.92 1.15
C PHE A 55 -10.30 7.24 0.99
N ASP A 56 -9.06 7.30 1.45
CA ASP A 56 -8.25 8.50 1.29
C ASP A 56 -8.07 8.86 -0.16
N LYS A 57 -7.80 7.86 -0.99
CA LYS A 57 -7.58 8.10 -2.41
C LYS A 57 -8.84 8.64 -3.06
N GLU A 58 -9.99 8.05 -2.75
CA GLU A 58 -11.23 8.51 -3.31
C GLU A 58 -11.59 9.89 -2.82
N LYS A 59 -11.32 10.14 -1.54
CA LYS A 59 -11.63 11.43 -0.98
C LYS A 59 -10.81 12.52 -1.65
N LYS A 60 -9.53 12.26 -1.86
CA LYS A 60 -8.70 13.22 -2.55
C LYS A 60 -9.20 13.47 -3.96
N ALA A 61 -9.55 12.42 -4.65
CA ALA A 61 -10.00 12.56 -6.01
C ALA A 61 -11.27 13.38 -6.08
N LYS A 62 -12.13 13.23 -5.10
CA LYS A 62 -13.38 13.98 -5.12
C LYS A 62 -13.20 15.38 -4.58
N GLU A 63 -12.49 15.52 -3.49
CA GLU A 63 -12.40 16.80 -2.85
C GLU A 63 -11.53 17.77 -3.59
N ALA A 64 -10.45 17.28 -4.14
CA ALA A 64 -9.56 18.18 -4.86
C ALA A 64 -10.29 18.96 -5.93
N PRO A 65 -11.00 18.31 -6.83
CA PRO A 65 -11.73 19.06 -7.85
C PRO A 65 -12.87 19.84 -7.26
N ALA A 66 -13.43 19.37 -6.20
CA ALA A 66 -14.55 20.07 -5.64
C ALA A 66 -14.11 21.33 -4.95
N GLU A 67 -12.99 21.29 -4.32
CA GLU A 67 -12.53 22.42 -3.60
C GLU A 67 -11.93 23.45 -4.46
N GLU A 68 -11.15 23.02 -5.40
CA GLU A 68 -10.45 23.95 -6.24
C GLU A 68 -11.34 24.89 -6.94
N PRO A 69 -12.39 24.47 -7.54
CA PRO A 69 -13.23 25.40 -8.25
C PRO A 69 -13.79 26.46 -7.38
N GLU A 70 -13.91 26.19 -6.15
CA GLU A 70 -14.43 27.17 -5.31
C GLU A 70 -13.53 28.29 -5.11
N ALA A 71 -12.27 28.00 -5.14
CA ALA A 71 -11.28 29.02 -4.90
C ALA A 71 -11.30 30.11 -5.94
#